data_179252ad2f6ab560f6ae1eb552b50abb
#
_entry.id   179252ad2f6ab560f6ae1eb552b50abb
#
_cell.length_a   1.000
_cell.length_b   1.000
_cell.length_c   1.000
_cell.angle_alpha   90.00
_cell.angle_beta   90.00
_cell.angle_gamma   90.00
#
_symmetry.space_group_name_H-M   'P 1'
#
loop_
_entity.id
_entity.type
_entity.pdbx_description
1 polymer ?
#
loop_
_entity_poly.entity_id
_entity_poly.type
_entity_poly.pdbx_seq_one_letter_code
_entity_poly.pdbx_strand_id
1 'polypeptide(L)'
;MRWQLHSPRRYAGAHSSMSNCPPPMSQVIIKTPAQLDLMRRAGQLLAQVFADLDSFIRPGVTTMQINDRAEAFIVNTLKARPASKGQYGFPYSLNTSVDHVVCHGIPKVDEVLKEGSIINVDITLEQGGYIADSSKMYGIGAISDEARRLVDTTYDALWKGIEQVRPGATLGDIGHAVQAHAEAAGYSVVREYCGHGIGQQMHEGPEVLHIGQRGMGMKLKPGMVFTIEPMINQGKRGTREMKDGWTVITRDHSLSAQWEHTVAVTEQGFEVLTLREEER
;
A
#
# COMPACT_ATOMS: atom_id res chain seq x y z
N MET A 1 -61.10 10.45 14.71
CA MET A 1 -59.75 11.01 14.61
C MET A 1 -58.86 9.97 13.93
N ARG A 2 -58.47 10.24 12.66
CA ARG A 2 -57.64 9.35 11.86
C ARG A 2 -56.18 9.80 12.01
N TRP A 3 -55.32 8.89 12.43
CA TRP A 3 -53.87 9.05 12.38
C TRP A 3 -53.36 8.64 10.99
N GLN A 4 -52.81 9.59 10.24
CA GLN A 4 -52.11 9.31 8.99
C GLN A 4 -50.69 8.85 9.27
N LEU A 5 -50.40 7.65 8.82
CA LEU A 5 -49.04 7.08 8.81
C LEU A 5 -48.23 7.75 7.68
N HIS A 6 -47.20 8.50 8.03
CA HIS A 6 -46.17 8.97 7.09
C HIS A 6 -45.19 7.84 6.82
N SER A 7 -45.15 7.41 5.56
CA SER A 7 -44.14 6.48 5.06
C SER A 7 -42.76 7.14 5.07
N PRO A 8 -41.67 6.44 5.48
CA PRO A 8 -40.35 6.97 5.35
C PRO A 8 -39.89 6.91 3.90
N ARG A 9 -39.47 8.07 3.38
CA ARG A 9 -38.80 8.22 2.10
C ARG A 9 -37.56 7.36 2.09
N ARG A 10 -37.43 6.49 1.10
CA ARG A 10 -36.17 5.76 0.79
C ARG A 10 -35.14 6.79 0.36
N TYR A 11 -34.09 6.95 1.17
CA TYR A 11 -32.86 7.54 0.72
C TYR A 11 -32.10 6.47 -0.07
N ALA A 12 -32.17 6.55 -1.39
CA ALA A 12 -31.21 5.92 -2.28
C ALA A 12 -29.96 6.81 -2.30
N GLY A 13 -28.81 6.23 -2.04
CA GLY A 13 -27.52 6.94 -2.15
C GLY A 13 -26.57 6.63 -1.00
N ALA A 14 -26.34 5.36 -0.68
CA ALA A 14 -25.15 4.97 0.06
C ALA A 14 -24.03 4.70 -0.97
N HIS A 15 -23.24 5.72 -1.26
CA HIS A 15 -21.89 5.49 -1.76
C HIS A 15 -21.11 4.83 -0.62
N SER A 16 -20.89 3.51 -0.71
CA SER A 16 -20.02 2.80 0.18
C SER A 16 -18.60 3.32 -0.04
N SER A 17 -18.00 3.91 0.99
CA SER A 17 -16.58 4.14 1.05
C SER A 17 -15.90 2.78 0.84
N MET A 18 -15.23 2.59 -0.30
CA MET A 18 -14.42 1.41 -0.53
C MET A 18 -13.18 1.56 0.35
N SER A 19 -13.18 0.98 1.54
CA SER A 19 -11.95 0.79 2.30
C SER A 19 -11.12 -0.26 1.58
N ASN A 20 -9.83 -0.05 1.41
CA ASN A 20 -8.90 -1.06 0.88
C ASN A 20 -8.67 -2.24 1.83
N CYS A 21 -9.24 -2.19 3.04
CA CYS A 21 -9.31 -3.36 3.87
C CYS A 21 -10.37 -4.30 3.28
N PRO A 22 -10.04 -5.57 3.02
CA PRO A 22 -11.00 -6.55 2.55
C PRO A 22 -12.15 -6.68 3.54
N PRO A 23 -13.35 -7.10 3.07
CA PRO A 23 -14.48 -7.30 3.98
C PRO A 23 -14.08 -8.26 5.11
N PRO A 24 -14.56 -8.00 6.35
CA PRO A 24 -14.23 -8.84 7.48
C PRO A 24 -14.58 -10.30 7.16
N MET A 25 -13.63 -11.23 7.37
CA MET A 25 -13.74 -12.67 7.14
C MET A 25 -13.37 -13.21 5.75
N SER A 26 -12.53 -12.57 4.96
CA SER A 26 -11.90 -13.27 3.85
C SER A 26 -11.00 -14.39 4.40
N GLN A 27 -11.14 -15.59 3.84
CA GLN A 27 -10.38 -16.76 4.27
C GLN A 27 -8.88 -16.53 4.05
N VAL A 28 -8.07 -16.82 5.07
CA VAL A 28 -6.61 -16.85 4.91
C VAL A 28 -6.23 -18.05 4.05
N ILE A 29 -5.56 -17.79 2.95
CA ILE A 29 -5.12 -18.83 2.00
C ILE A 29 -3.64 -19.13 2.26
N ILE A 30 -3.35 -20.36 2.67
CA ILE A 30 -1.99 -20.85 2.82
C ILE A 30 -1.45 -21.25 1.44
N LYS A 31 -0.39 -20.61 1.01
CA LYS A 31 0.24 -20.84 -0.29
C LYS A 31 1.14 -22.09 -0.22
N THR A 32 1.03 -22.92 -1.25
CA THR A 32 1.97 -24.04 -1.47
C THR A 32 3.33 -23.51 -1.94
N PRO A 33 4.42 -24.30 -1.85
CA PRO A 33 5.73 -23.90 -2.38
C PRO A 33 5.68 -23.47 -3.85
N ALA A 34 4.93 -24.19 -4.70
CA ALA A 34 4.78 -23.84 -6.11
C ALA A 34 4.05 -22.51 -6.33
N GLN A 35 3.08 -22.17 -5.48
CA GLN A 35 2.39 -20.87 -5.51
C GLN A 35 3.31 -19.76 -5.03
N LEU A 36 4.11 -20.00 -3.98
CA LEU A 36 5.12 -19.04 -3.53
C LEU A 36 6.16 -18.74 -4.63
N ASP A 37 6.56 -19.76 -5.43
CA ASP A 37 7.47 -19.54 -6.55
C ASP A 37 6.87 -18.65 -7.63
N LEU A 38 5.57 -18.77 -7.91
CA LEU A 38 4.87 -17.86 -8.84
C LEU A 38 4.79 -16.44 -8.28
N MET A 39 4.47 -16.29 -7.00
CA MET A 39 4.43 -14.97 -6.33
C MET A 39 5.81 -14.33 -6.27
N ARG A 40 6.86 -15.09 -6.01
CA ARG A 40 8.25 -14.61 -6.04
C ARG A 40 8.63 -14.06 -7.42
N ARG A 41 8.24 -14.76 -8.50
CA ARG A 41 8.45 -14.27 -9.87
C ARG A 41 7.70 -12.98 -10.13
N ALA A 42 6.43 -12.87 -9.73
CA ALA A 42 5.65 -11.65 -9.86
C ALA A 42 6.32 -10.48 -9.09
N GLY A 43 6.78 -10.72 -7.86
CA GLY A 43 7.50 -9.73 -7.04
C GLY A 43 8.82 -9.28 -7.67
N GLN A 44 9.59 -10.21 -8.25
CA GLN A 44 10.84 -9.86 -8.96
C GLN A 44 10.58 -9.02 -10.21
N LEU A 45 9.46 -9.25 -10.92
CA LEU A 45 9.07 -8.40 -12.06
C LEU A 45 8.63 -7.02 -11.59
N LEU A 46 7.91 -6.95 -10.47
CA LEU A 46 7.51 -5.67 -9.88
C LEU A 46 8.73 -4.83 -9.46
N ALA A 47 9.74 -5.44 -8.86
CA ALA A 47 11.00 -4.77 -8.52
C ALA A 47 11.69 -4.15 -9.76
N GLN A 48 11.60 -4.79 -10.94
CA GLN A 48 12.13 -4.25 -12.20
C GLN A 48 11.35 -3.01 -12.68
N VAL A 49 10.04 -2.91 -12.39
CA VAL A 49 9.26 -1.70 -12.70
C VAL A 49 9.79 -0.52 -11.91
N PHE A 50 10.08 -0.70 -10.61
CA PHE A 50 10.67 0.36 -9.79
C PHE A 50 12.06 0.77 -10.29
N ALA A 51 12.91 -0.19 -10.65
CA ALA A 51 14.24 0.09 -11.21
C ALA A 51 14.16 0.90 -12.52
N ASP A 52 13.16 0.63 -13.40
CA ASP A 52 12.91 1.44 -14.60
C ASP A 52 12.45 2.87 -14.25
N LEU A 53 11.64 3.02 -13.20
CA LEU A 53 11.12 4.31 -12.75
C LEU A 53 12.15 5.17 -12.01
N ASP A 54 13.15 4.58 -11.36
CA ASP A 54 14.13 5.29 -10.52
C ASP A 54 14.85 6.43 -11.26
N SER A 55 15.20 6.22 -12.52
CA SER A 55 15.83 7.25 -13.35
C SER A 55 14.85 8.22 -14.02
N PHE A 56 13.57 7.84 -14.05
CA PHE A 56 12.53 8.61 -14.74
C PHE A 56 11.86 9.64 -13.83
N ILE A 57 11.63 9.30 -12.56
CA ILE A 57 10.93 10.16 -11.60
C ILE A 57 11.85 11.30 -11.17
N ARG A 58 11.50 12.54 -11.61
CA ARG A 58 12.28 13.76 -11.35
C ARG A 58 11.40 15.00 -11.49
N PRO A 59 11.89 16.20 -11.08
CA PRO A 59 11.15 17.44 -11.31
C PRO A 59 10.74 17.61 -12.78
N GLY A 60 9.51 18.08 -13.01
CA GLY A 60 8.95 18.31 -14.34
C GLY A 60 8.20 17.13 -14.97
N VAL A 61 8.31 15.92 -14.40
CA VAL A 61 7.51 14.77 -14.83
C VAL A 61 6.12 14.88 -14.23
N THR A 62 5.07 14.50 -14.99
CA THR A 62 3.71 14.43 -14.46
C THR A 62 3.41 13.06 -13.87
N THR A 63 2.48 12.97 -12.92
CA THR A 63 2.06 11.70 -12.35
C THR A 63 1.44 10.76 -13.39
N MET A 64 0.79 11.32 -14.44
CA MET A 64 0.31 10.52 -15.57
C MET A 64 1.45 9.93 -16.40
N GLN A 65 2.55 10.66 -16.62
CA GLN A 65 3.71 10.11 -17.33
C GLN A 65 4.37 8.94 -16.59
N ILE A 66 4.33 8.94 -15.24
CA ILE A 66 4.78 7.80 -14.43
C ILE A 66 3.87 6.59 -14.69
N ASN A 67 2.55 6.79 -14.66
CA ASN A 67 1.59 5.74 -14.96
C ASN A 67 1.82 5.13 -16.35
N ASP A 68 1.93 5.98 -17.38
CA ASP A 68 2.06 5.53 -18.77
C ASP A 68 3.37 4.76 -19.00
N ARG A 69 4.46 5.21 -18.37
CA ARG A 69 5.75 4.50 -18.42
C ARG A 69 5.68 3.15 -17.74
N ALA A 70 5.14 3.09 -16.53
CA ALA A 70 5.00 1.83 -15.78
C ALA A 70 4.09 0.85 -16.52
N GLU A 71 2.93 1.30 -17.03
CA GLU A 71 2.03 0.45 -17.83
C GLU A 71 2.73 -0.09 -19.07
N ALA A 72 3.42 0.78 -19.83
CA ALA A 72 4.16 0.34 -21.01
C ALA A 72 5.25 -0.67 -20.69
N PHE A 73 5.97 -0.50 -19.59
CA PHE A 73 7.01 -1.43 -19.17
C PHE A 73 6.41 -2.77 -18.73
N ILE A 74 5.36 -2.77 -17.90
CA ILE A 74 4.66 -3.97 -17.44
C ILE A 74 4.13 -4.77 -18.64
N VAL A 75 3.41 -4.12 -19.55
CA VAL A 75 2.73 -4.78 -20.66
C VAL A 75 3.71 -5.19 -21.76
N ASN A 76 4.56 -4.24 -22.21
CA ASN A 76 5.37 -4.43 -23.43
C ASN A 76 6.71 -5.12 -23.13
N THR A 77 7.32 -4.89 -21.97
CA THR A 77 8.62 -5.49 -21.61
C THR A 77 8.46 -6.75 -20.79
N LEU A 78 7.71 -6.67 -19.68
CA LEU A 78 7.58 -7.80 -18.75
C LEU A 78 6.53 -8.82 -19.18
N LYS A 79 5.66 -8.48 -20.14
CA LYS A 79 4.53 -9.33 -20.58
C LYS A 79 3.64 -9.76 -19.41
N ALA A 80 3.46 -8.86 -18.46
CA ALA A 80 2.61 -8.98 -17.28
C ALA A 80 1.36 -8.09 -17.42
N ARG A 81 0.44 -8.17 -16.47
CA ARG A 81 -0.77 -7.37 -16.43
C ARG A 81 -0.72 -6.39 -15.24
N PRO A 82 -0.97 -5.08 -15.46
CA PRO A 82 -1.21 -4.15 -14.35
C PRO A 82 -2.46 -4.61 -13.58
N ALA A 83 -2.33 -4.94 -12.29
CA ALA A 83 -3.42 -5.51 -11.53
C ALA A 83 -4.35 -4.44 -10.91
N SER A 84 -3.85 -3.22 -10.65
CA SER A 84 -4.68 -2.09 -10.19
C SER A 84 -5.69 -1.65 -11.25
N LYS A 85 -5.33 -1.73 -12.54
CA LYS A 85 -6.19 -1.27 -13.64
C LYS A 85 -7.44 -2.12 -13.78
N GLY A 86 -8.60 -1.50 -13.58
CA GLY A 86 -9.91 -2.15 -13.57
C GLY A 86 -10.34 -2.71 -12.21
N GLN A 87 -9.44 -2.77 -11.22
CA GLN A 87 -9.78 -3.21 -9.86
C GLN A 87 -10.74 -2.20 -9.22
N TYR A 88 -11.89 -2.67 -8.80
CA TYR A 88 -13.00 -1.83 -8.26
C TYR A 88 -13.36 -0.61 -9.13
N GLY A 89 -13.02 -0.65 -10.41
CA GLY A 89 -13.24 0.46 -11.35
C GLY A 89 -12.12 1.50 -11.40
N PHE A 90 -10.97 1.26 -10.75
CA PHE A 90 -9.81 2.14 -10.83
C PHE A 90 -9.26 2.15 -12.27
N PRO A 91 -9.08 3.31 -12.93
CA PRO A 91 -8.80 3.34 -14.36
C PRO A 91 -7.32 3.24 -14.73
N TYR A 92 -6.41 3.32 -13.76
CA TYR A 92 -4.96 3.43 -13.98
C TYR A 92 -4.19 2.20 -13.50
N SER A 93 -2.92 2.11 -13.90
CA SER A 93 -2.06 0.96 -13.61
C SER A 93 -1.33 1.04 -12.28
N LEU A 94 -1.29 2.24 -11.69
CA LEU A 94 -0.65 2.51 -10.39
C LEU A 94 -1.30 3.71 -9.70
N ASN A 95 -1.03 3.86 -8.40
CA ASN A 95 -1.39 5.06 -7.65
C ASN A 95 -0.18 5.99 -7.51
N THR A 96 -0.44 7.30 -7.45
CA THR A 96 0.57 8.34 -7.25
C THR A 96 0.12 9.28 -6.13
N SER A 97 0.78 9.23 -5.00
CA SER A 97 0.39 9.97 -3.80
C SER A 97 1.46 11.01 -3.45
N VAL A 98 1.17 12.29 -3.80
CA VAL A 98 2.12 13.40 -3.68
C VAL A 98 1.90 14.14 -2.35
N ASP A 99 2.97 14.42 -1.62
CA ASP A 99 3.07 15.25 -0.41
C ASP A 99 2.06 14.84 0.69
N HIS A 100 0.90 15.48 0.75
CA HIS A 100 -0.15 15.25 1.74
C HIS A 100 -1.18 14.18 1.34
N VAL A 101 -1.00 13.56 0.18
CA VAL A 101 -1.80 12.41 -0.24
C VAL A 101 -1.28 11.17 0.49
N VAL A 102 -2.17 10.50 1.21
CA VAL A 102 -1.85 9.33 2.04
C VAL A 102 -1.72 8.08 1.18
N CYS A 103 -2.73 7.82 0.33
CA CYS A 103 -2.78 6.68 -0.57
C CYS A 103 -3.81 6.90 -1.70
N HIS A 104 -3.84 6.01 -2.67
CA HIS A 104 -4.79 5.96 -3.81
C HIS A 104 -4.85 7.25 -4.63
N GLY A 105 -3.78 8.03 -4.66
CA GLY A 105 -3.70 9.20 -5.52
C GLY A 105 -3.88 8.81 -6.98
N ILE A 106 -4.78 9.52 -7.67
CA ILE A 106 -5.05 9.29 -9.10
C ILE A 106 -3.98 10.00 -9.93
N PRO A 107 -3.31 9.32 -10.88
CA PRO A 107 -2.41 9.96 -11.84
C PRO A 107 -3.11 11.04 -12.68
N LYS A 108 -2.48 12.20 -12.86
CA LYS A 108 -3.03 13.35 -13.59
C LYS A 108 -2.04 13.93 -14.59
N VAL A 109 -2.56 14.43 -15.70
CA VAL A 109 -1.75 15.06 -16.77
C VAL A 109 -1.21 16.43 -16.38
N ASP A 110 -1.85 17.09 -15.43
CA ASP A 110 -1.52 18.43 -14.95
C ASP A 110 -0.83 18.46 -13.57
N GLU A 111 -0.69 17.30 -12.92
CA GLU A 111 0.05 17.18 -11.65
C GLU A 111 1.54 16.96 -11.93
N VAL A 112 2.26 18.07 -12.07
CA VAL A 112 3.70 18.09 -12.35
C VAL A 112 4.49 18.00 -11.04
N LEU A 113 5.42 17.05 -10.95
CA LEU A 113 6.32 16.90 -9.80
C LEU A 113 7.25 18.13 -9.69
N LYS A 114 7.32 18.66 -8.48
CA LYS A 114 8.10 19.86 -8.17
C LYS A 114 9.31 19.51 -7.30
N GLU A 115 10.37 20.28 -7.48
CA GLU A 115 11.51 20.25 -6.55
C GLU A 115 11.04 20.36 -5.11
N GLY A 116 11.52 19.51 -4.23
CA GLY A 116 11.17 19.49 -2.81
C GLY A 116 9.95 18.63 -2.43
N SER A 117 9.14 18.18 -3.38
CA SER A 117 8.02 17.26 -3.12
C SER A 117 8.50 15.85 -2.82
N ILE A 118 7.67 15.08 -2.12
CA ILE A 118 7.78 13.62 -1.99
C ILE A 118 6.61 12.95 -2.69
N ILE A 119 6.81 11.75 -3.23
CA ILE A 119 5.74 10.98 -3.85
C ILE A 119 5.87 9.51 -3.48
N ASN A 120 4.74 8.89 -3.12
CA ASN A 120 4.60 7.45 -3.13
C ASN A 120 4.10 7.00 -4.50
N VAL A 121 4.74 5.96 -5.04
CA VAL A 121 4.30 5.23 -6.23
C VAL A 121 3.99 3.81 -5.80
N ASP A 122 2.74 3.41 -5.99
CA ASP A 122 2.19 2.14 -5.53
C ASP A 122 1.71 1.34 -6.74
N ILE A 123 2.26 0.15 -6.90
CA ILE A 123 2.13 -0.66 -8.13
C ILE A 123 1.78 -2.09 -7.79
N THR A 124 0.71 -2.58 -8.41
CA THR A 124 0.40 -4.00 -8.44
C THR A 124 0.54 -4.56 -9.84
N LEU A 125 1.11 -5.75 -9.96
CA LEU A 125 1.12 -6.50 -11.23
C LEU A 125 0.75 -7.96 -11.02
N GLU A 126 0.17 -8.56 -12.05
CA GLU A 126 -0.12 -9.99 -12.11
C GLU A 126 0.76 -10.67 -13.12
N GLN A 127 1.34 -11.79 -12.71
CA GLN A 127 2.05 -12.71 -13.58
C GLN A 127 1.75 -14.16 -13.18
N GLY A 128 1.38 -14.98 -14.19
CA GLY A 128 1.08 -16.40 -13.97
C GLY A 128 -0.11 -16.66 -13.04
N GLY A 129 -1.08 -15.73 -12.98
CA GLY A 129 -2.28 -15.83 -12.14
C GLY A 129 -2.05 -15.42 -10.68
N TYR A 130 -0.89 -14.84 -10.35
CA TYR A 130 -0.58 -14.35 -9.01
C TYR A 130 -0.19 -12.86 -9.04
N ILE A 131 -0.60 -12.13 -8.01
CA ILE A 131 -0.41 -10.70 -7.88
C ILE A 131 0.73 -10.43 -6.90
N ALA A 132 1.58 -9.46 -7.25
CA ALA A 132 2.54 -8.82 -6.37
C ALA A 132 2.14 -7.35 -6.18
N ASP A 133 2.33 -6.85 -4.97
CA ASP A 133 2.02 -5.49 -4.53
C ASP A 133 3.19 -4.89 -3.79
N SER A 134 3.53 -3.65 -4.12
CA SER A 134 4.59 -2.91 -3.43
C SER A 134 4.51 -1.43 -3.73
N SER A 135 4.94 -0.60 -2.80
CA SER A 135 5.08 0.83 -3.01
C SER A 135 6.46 1.36 -2.61
N LYS A 136 6.85 2.47 -3.23
CA LYS A 136 8.15 3.14 -3.02
C LYS A 136 7.97 4.65 -2.92
N MET A 137 8.69 5.26 -1.97
CA MET A 137 8.78 6.72 -1.88
C MET A 137 9.92 7.27 -2.72
N TYR A 138 9.68 8.43 -3.33
CA TYR A 138 10.68 9.21 -4.05
C TYR A 138 10.72 10.63 -3.52
N GLY A 139 11.93 11.14 -3.25
CA GLY A 139 12.18 12.56 -3.06
C GLY A 139 12.42 13.22 -4.42
N ILE A 140 11.72 14.29 -4.72
CA ILE A 140 11.80 15.00 -6.01
C ILE A 140 12.83 16.12 -5.92
N GLY A 141 14.03 15.85 -6.45
CA GLY A 141 15.18 16.74 -6.30
C GLY A 141 15.63 16.87 -4.84
N ALA A 142 15.95 18.08 -4.39
CA ALA A 142 16.34 18.33 -3.01
C ALA A 142 15.08 18.50 -2.12
N ILE A 143 14.80 17.50 -1.31
CA ILE A 143 13.71 17.54 -0.32
C ILE A 143 14.22 18.10 1.02
N SER A 144 13.30 18.62 1.84
CA SER A 144 13.63 19.12 3.20
C SER A 144 14.07 17.98 4.12
N ASP A 145 14.80 18.32 5.20
CA ASP A 145 15.22 17.37 6.22
C ASP A 145 14.01 16.74 6.93
N GLU A 146 12.93 17.50 7.11
CA GLU A 146 11.67 16.99 7.69
C GLU A 146 11.01 15.96 6.78
N ALA A 147 10.95 16.23 5.47
CA ALA A 147 10.40 15.30 4.49
C ALA A 147 11.26 14.01 4.41
N ARG A 148 12.58 14.15 4.38
CA ARG A 148 13.52 13.03 4.39
C ARG A 148 13.34 12.18 5.64
N ARG A 149 13.32 12.81 6.82
CA ARG A 149 13.13 12.12 8.09
C ARG A 149 11.79 11.35 8.12
N LEU A 150 10.71 11.90 7.57
CA LEU A 150 9.42 11.20 7.48
C LEU A 150 9.55 9.96 6.59
N VAL A 151 10.12 10.10 5.38
CA VAL A 151 10.31 9.02 4.42
C VAL A 151 11.15 7.89 5.01
N ASP A 152 12.30 8.25 5.63
CA ASP A 152 13.23 7.28 6.23
C ASP A 152 12.59 6.57 7.43
N THR A 153 11.91 7.33 8.32
CA THR A 153 11.21 6.73 9.48
C THR A 153 10.09 5.77 9.03
N THR A 154 9.39 6.08 7.93
CA THR A 154 8.35 5.20 7.39
C THR A 154 8.95 3.92 6.82
N TYR A 155 10.08 4.02 6.14
CA TYR A 155 10.84 2.86 5.67
C TYR A 155 11.31 1.97 6.83
N ASP A 156 11.91 2.58 7.84
CA ASP A 156 12.33 1.86 9.04
C ASP A 156 11.15 1.20 9.76
N ALA A 157 10.00 1.89 9.84
CA ALA A 157 8.78 1.33 10.44
C ALA A 157 8.28 0.10 9.68
N LEU A 158 8.31 0.12 8.35
CA LEU A 158 8.00 -1.05 7.51
C LEU A 158 8.89 -2.23 7.89
N TRP A 159 10.22 -2.02 7.93
CA TRP A 159 11.18 -3.08 8.28
C TRP A 159 11.03 -3.57 9.71
N LYS A 160 10.71 -2.69 10.68
CA LYS A 160 10.38 -3.10 12.05
C LYS A 160 9.17 -4.03 12.09
N GLY A 161 8.17 -3.81 11.23
CA GLY A 161 7.04 -4.71 11.05
C GLY A 161 7.45 -6.04 10.42
N ILE A 162 8.21 -6.01 9.32
CA ILE A 162 8.69 -7.21 8.60
C ILE A 162 9.54 -8.11 9.49
N GLU A 163 10.43 -7.55 10.30
CA GLU A 163 11.29 -8.28 11.26
C GLU A 163 10.49 -9.09 12.31
N GLN A 164 9.21 -8.77 12.53
CA GLN A 164 8.34 -9.56 13.43
C GLN A 164 7.78 -10.82 12.76
N VAL A 165 7.86 -10.92 11.44
CA VAL A 165 7.22 -12.00 10.67
C VAL A 165 7.99 -13.31 10.87
N ARG A 166 7.36 -14.27 11.56
CA ARG A 166 7.86 -15.63 11.77
C ARG A 166 6.71 -16.53 12.21
N PRO A 167 6.83 -17.85 12.07
CA PRO A 167 5.83 -18.78 12.61
C PRO A 167 5.56 -18.55 14.10
N GLY A 168 4.28 -18.45 14.46
CA GLY A 168 3.84 -18.27 15.85
C GLY A 168 3.80 -16.82 16.36
N ALA A 169 4.46 -15.86 15.70
CA ALA A 169 4.22 -14.44 15.93
C ALA A 169 2.77 -14.07 15.56
N THR A 170 2.31 -12.91 15.98
CA THR A 170 0.94 -12.46 15.73
C THR A 170 0.90 -11.21 14.83
N LEU A 171 -0.24 -10.95 14.19
CA LEU A 171 -0.45 -9.71 13.45
C LEU A 171 -0.28 -8.47 14.36
N GLY A 172 -0.65 -8.57 15.64
CA GLY A 172 -0.45 -7.50 16.60
C GLY A 172 1.02 -7.21 16.92
N ASP A 173 1.92 -8.19 16.75
CA ASP A 173 3.36 -7.96 16.88
C ASP A 173 3.87 -7.03 15.75
N ILE A 174 3.40 -7.27 14.52
CA ILE A 174 3.71 -6.43 13.34
C ILE A 174 3.21 -4.99 13.59
N GLY A 175 1.91 -4.84 13.86
CA GLY A 175 1.31 -3.53 14.06
C GLY A 175 1.91 -2.77 15.24
N HIS A 176 2.25 -3.46 16.34
CA HIS A 176 2.92 -2.85 17.48
C HIS A 176 4.31 -2.32 17.12
N ALA A 177 5.10 -3.08 16.37
CA ALA A 177 6.46 -2.68 15.99
C ALA A 177 6.46 -1.45 15.09
N VAL A 178 5.56 -1.42 14.09
CA VAL A 178 5.35 -0.26 13.20
C VAL A 178 4.94 0.96 14.03
N GLN A 179 3.89 0.82 14.84
CA GLN A 179 3.34 1.91 15.64
C GLN A 179 4.37 2.48 16.62
N ALA A 180 5.05 1.63 17.37
CA ALA A 180 6.02 2.06 18.36
C ALA A 180 7.17 2.83 17.74
N HIS A 181 7.66 2.42 16.56
CA HIS A 181 8.73 3.11 15.85
C HIS A 181 8.28 4.49 15.34
N ALA A 182 7.15 4.57 14.66
CA ALA A 182 6.63 5.82 14.10
C ALA A 182 6.26 6.84 15.19
N GLU A 183 5.56 6.41 16.25
CA GLU A 183 5.14 7.29 17.36
C GLU A 183 6.33 7.77 18.20
N ALA A 184 7.38 6.94 18.39
CA ALA A 184 8.62 7.36 19.04
C ALA A 184 9.36 8.46 18.27
N ALA A 185 9.22 8.52 16.95
CA ALA A 185 9.76 9.58 16.11
C ALA A 185 8.87 10.84 16.09
N GLY A 186 7.69 10.82 16.74
CA GLY A 186 6.74 11.93 16.83
C GLY A 186 5.72 11.96 15.69
N TYR A 187 5.58 10.90 14.91
CA TYR A 187 4.66 10.78 13.79
C TYR A 187 3.38 10.02 14.16
N SER A 188 2.38 10.05 13.28
CA SER A 188 1.08 9.41 13.49
C SER A 188 0.85 8.30 12.47
N VAL A 189 0.48 7.10 12.93
CA VAL A 189 0.11 5.99 12.07
C VAL A 189 -1.36 6.10 11.65
N VAL A 190 -1.65 6.01 10.36
CA VAL A 190 -3.00 5.94 9.79
C VAL A 190 -3.65 4.61 10.21
N ARG A 191 -4.96 4.64 10.51
CA ARG A 191 -5.70 3.49 11.05
C ARG A 191 -6.84 3.02 10.17
N GLU A 192 -7.22 3.85 9.20
CA GLU A 192 -8.35 3.61 8.30
C GLU A 192 -8.00 2.68 7.13
N TYR A 193 -6.70 2.44 6.92
CA TYR A 193 -6.14 1.58 5.89
C TYR A 193 -5.16 0.60 6.51
N CYS A 194 -4.98 -0.55 5.88
CA CYS A 194 -4.16 -1.64 6.40
C CYS A 194 -3.58 -2.48 5.26
N GLY A 195 -2.57 -3.27 5.56
CA GLY A 195 -2.11 -4.33 4.69
C GLY A 195 -3.10 -5.49 4.63
N HIS A 196 -2.92 -6.36 3.68
CA HIS A 196 -3.86 -7.42 3.36
C HIS A 196 -3.17 -8.69 2.89
N GLY A 197 -3.83 -9.84 3.07
CA GLY A 197 -3.44 -11.05 2.38
C GLY A 197 -3.50 -10.85 0.85
N ILE A 198 -2.63 -11.52 0.12
CA ILE A 198 -2.52 -11.39 -1.33
C ILE A 198 -2.18 -12.74 -1.98
N GLY A 199 -2.58 -12.91 -3.23
CA GLY A 199 -2.30 -14.12 -3.98
C GLY A 199 -2.89 -14.08 -5.38
N GLN A 200 -3.91 -14.87 -5.65
CA GLN A 200 -4.67 -14.80 -6.91
C GLN A 200 -5.65 -13.62 -6.91
N GLN A 201 -6.07 -13.18 -5.72
CA GLN A 201 -6.80 -11.92 -5.54
C GLN A 201 -5.85 -10.88 -4.96
N MET A 202 -6.07 -9.61 -5.32
CA MET A 202 -5.32 -8.49 -4.75
C MET A 202 -5.55 -8.42 -3.24
N HIS A 203 -6.80 -8.52 -2.81
CA HIS A 203 -7.17 -8.49 -1.41
C HIS A 203 -7.71 -9.85 -0.96
N GLU A 204 -6.92 -10.55 -0.14
CA GLU A 204 -7.27 -11.78 0.56
C GLU A 204 -7.20 -11.54 2.08
N GLY A 205 -7.60 -12.48 2.91
CA GLY A 205 -7.29 -12.45 4.33
C GLY A 205 -5.81 -12.80 4.61
N PRO A 206 -5.24 -12.31 5.70
CA PRO A 206 -5.84 -11.46 6.74
C PRO A 206 -5.71 -9.96 6.48
N GLU A 207 -6.42 -9.12 7.27
CA GLU A 207 -6.07 -7.70 7.44
C GLU A 207 -4.81 -7.57 8.31
N VAL A 208 -3.87 -6.72 7.89
CA VAL A 208 -2.60 -6.47 8.57
C VAL A 208 -2.56 -5.02 9.04
N LEU A 209 -3.04 -4.76 10.25
CA LEU A 209 -3.05 -3.43 10.84
C LEU A 209 -1.62 -2.97 11.17
N HIS A 210 -1.33 -1.69 10.96
CA HIS A 210 -0.04 -1.07 11.31
C HIS A 210 -0.03 -0.48 12.73
N ILE A 211 -1.02 -0.86 13.53
CA ILE A 211 -1.14 -0.58 14.97
C ILE A 211 -1.50 -1.89 15.68
N GLY A 212 -1.15 -2.02 16.95
CA GLY A 212 -1.51 -3.24 17.67
C GLY A 212 -0.88 -3.39 19.02
N GLN A 213 -1.13 -4.56 19.61
CA GLN A 213 -0.53 -4.99 20.87
C GLN A 213 0.20 -6.31 20.67
N ARG A 214 1.36 -6.44 21.27
CA ARG A 214 2.18 -7.67 21.21
C ARG A 214 1.39 -8.89 21.64
N GLY A 215 1.52 -9.98 20.88
CA GLY A 215 0.88 -11.26 21.15
C GLY A 215 -0.61 -11.31 20.83
N MET A 216 -1.20 -10.22 20.32
CA MET A 216 -2.64 -10.16 19.99
C MET A 216 -2.91 -10.44 18.53
N GLY A 217 -4.10 -10.93 18.25
CA GLY A 217 -4.57 -11.21 16.88
C GLY A 217 -4.18 -12.58 16.37
N MET A 218 -4.25 -12.75 15.06
CA MET A 218 -4.01 -14.03 14.39
C MET A 218 -2.54 -14.43 14.46
N LYS A 219 -2.27 -15.70 14.75
CA LYS A 219 -0.92 -16.27 14.70
C LYS A 219 -0.51 -16.53 13.25
N LEU A 220 0.69 -16.13 12.92
CA LEU A 220 1.30 -16.36 11.62
C LEU A 220 1.69 -17.82 11.44
N LYS A 221 1.46 -18.34 10.24
CA LYS A 221 1.79 -19.71 9.84
C LYS A 221 2.57 -19.71 8.53
N PRO A 222 3.51 -20.65 8.33
CA PRO A 222 4.19 -20.81 7.05
C PRO A 222 3.21 -20.89 5.88
N GLY A 223 3.55 -20.26 4.78
CA GLY A 223 2.70 -20.16 3.59
C GLY A 223 1.66 -19.04 3.60
N MET A 224 1.51 -18.28 4.69
CA MET A 224 0.79 -17.01 4.64
C MET A 224 1.59 -15.99 3.82
N VAL A 225 0.88 -15.22 2.98
CA VAL A 225 1.44 -14.10 2.21
C VAL A 225 0.53 -12.91 2.37
N PHE A 226 1.11 -11.76 2.69
CA PHE A 226 0.37 -10.51 2.93
C PHE A 226 1.27 -9.30 2.69
N THR A 227 0.65 -8.12 2.53
CA THR A 227 1.36 -6.84 2.46
C THR A 227 1.59 -6.26 3.85
N ILE A 228 2.68 -5.53 4.00
CA ILE A 228 2.93 -4.62 5.12
C ILE A 228 3.21 -3.26 4.47
N GLU A 229 2.37 -2.27 4.76
CA GLU A 229 2.28 -1.01 4.01
C GLU A 229 1.96 0.19 4.92
N PRO A 230 2.76 0.48 5.94
CA PRO A 230 2.47 1.54 6.87
C PRO A 230 2.36 2.91 6.19
N MET A 231 1.23 3.58 6.42
CA MET A 231 1.00 4.98 6.06
C MET A 231 1.23 5.83 7.31
N ILE A 232 2.19 6.73 7.24
CA ILE A 232 2.65 7.54 8.38
C ILE A 232 2.55 9.02 8.03
N ASN A 233 1.80 9.76 8.85
CA ASN A 233 1.59 11.19 8.70
C ASN A 233 2.56 11.98 9.59
N GLN A 234 3.11 13.06 9.05
CA GLN A 234 3.94 14.01 9.80
C GLN A 234 3.14 14.70 10.92
N GLY A 235 1.86 14.98 10.67
CA GLY A 235 0.94 15.61 11.62
C GLY A 235 0.00 14.61 12.29
N LYS A 236 -1.29 14.91 12.28
CA LYS A 236 -2.31 14.08 12.92
C LYS A 236 -2.69 12.88 12.02
N ARG A 237 -3.12 11.77 12.64
CA ARG A 237 -3.48 10.53 11.95
C ARG A 237 -4.73 10.59 11.07
N GLY A 238 -5.56 11.63 11.22
CA GLY A 238 -6.87 11.68 10.55
C GLY A 238 -6.76 11.87 9.04
N THR A 239 -7.55 11.12 8.28
CA THR A 239 -7.60 11.13 6.83
C THR A 239 -8.94 11.65 6.30
N ARG A 240 -8.99 11.99 5.04
CA ARG A 240 -10.20 12.37 4.31
C ARG A 240 -10.12 11.87 2.88
N GLU A 241 -11.12 11.13 2.44
CA GLU A 241 -11.33 10.77 1.04
C GLU A 241 -11.81 11.97 0.24
N MET A 242 -11.28 12.14 -0.96
CA MET A 242 -11.63 13.21 -1.87
C MET A 242 -12.89 12.86 -2.69
N LYS A 243 -13.44 13.85 -3.38
CA LYS A 243 -14.68 13.69 -4.18
C LYS A 243 -14.51 12.78 -5.40
N ASP A 244 -13.28 12.47 -5.80
CA ASP A 244 -12.99 11.53 -6.87
C ASP A 244 -13.25 10.06 -6.46
N GLY A 245 -13.52 9.81 -5.17
CA GLY A 245 -13.83 8.49 -4.63
C GLY A 245 -12.62 7.57 -4.43
N TRP A 246 -11.40 8.10 -4.57
CA TRP A 246 -10.14 7.35 -4.46
C TRP A 246 -9.10 8.04 -3.59
N THR A 247 -8.72 9.25 -3.98
CA THR A 247 -7.62 9.99 -3.35
C THR A 247 -7.88 10.24 -1.88
N VAL A 248 -6.98 9.77 -1.03
CA VAL A 248 -7.03 9.98 0.43
C VAL A 248 -5.95 10.96 0.83
N ILE A 249 -6.32 12.00 1.56
CA ILE A 249 -5.40 13.03 2.04
C ILE A 249 -5.37 13.13 3.56
N THR A 250 -4.29 13.66 4.12
CA THR A 250 -4.26 14.07 5.52
C THR A 250 -5.22 15.23 5.76
N ARG A 251 -5.96 15.22 6.89
CA ARG A 251 -6.94 16.29 7.18
C ARG A 251 -6.30 17.63 7.46
N ASP A 252 -5.09 17.62 7.98
CA ASP A 252 -4.33 18.82 8.34
C ASP A 252 -3.33 19.26 7.26
N HIS A 253 -3.36 18.57 6.09
CA HIS A 253 -2.48 18.82 4.96
C HIS A 253 -0.98 18.67 5.29
N SER A 254 -0.63 17.97 6.38
CA SER A 254 0.74 17.55 6.66
C SER A 254 1.21 16.48 5.67
N LEU A 255 2.53 16.34 5.51
CA LEU A 255 3.11 15.30 4.66
C LEU A 255 2.70 13.90 5.14
N SER A 256 2.56 12.98 4.20
CA SER A 256 2.37 11.56 4.45
C SER A 256 3.37 10.74 3.64
N ALA A 257 3.82 9.61 4.19
CA ALA A 257 4.68 8.66 3.49
C ALA A 257 4.14 7.25 3.68
N GLN A 258 4.34 6.41 2.65
CA GLN A 258 4.00 4.99 2.65
C GLN A 258 5.14 4.22 1.99
N TRP A 259 5.52 3.10 2.58
CA TRP A 259 6.36 2.08 1.96
C TRP A 259 5.66 0.74 2.09
N GLU A 260 5.88 -0.14 1.13
CA GLU A 260 5.20 -1.42 1.13
C GLU A 260 6.02 -2.54 0.53
N HIS A 261 5.83 -3.72 1.12
CA HIS A 261 6.28 -4.99 0.58
C HIS A 261 5.24 -6.09 0.73
N THR A 262 5.21 -7.00 -0.26
CA THR A 262 4.60 -8.32 -0.12
C THR A 262 5.57 -9.26 0.58
N VAL A 263 5.12 -9.87 1.69
CA VAL A 263 5.93 -10.70 2.57
C VAL A 263 5.31 -12.08 2.73
N ALA A 264 6.12 -13.12 2.59
CA ALA A 264 5.73 -14.51 2.87
C ALA A 264 6.27 -14.97 4.23
N VAL A 265 5.45 -15.69 4.99
CA VAL A 265 5.89 -16.41 6.19
C VAL A 265 6.54 -17.71 5.75
N THR A 266 7.80 -17.92 6.09
CA THR A 266 8.54 -19.16 5.84
C THR A 266 8.55 -20.07 7.08
N GLU A 267 9.10 -21.26 6.96
CA GLU A 267 9.25 -22.18 8.12
C GLU A 267 10.14 -21.60 9.24
N GLN A 268 11.07 -20.69 8.92
CA GLN A 268 12.08 -20.19 9.84
C GLN A 268 11.99 -18.68 10.12
N GLY A 269 11.14 -17.95 9.38
CA GLY A 269 11.04 -16.49 9.48
C GLY A 269 10.16 -15.92 8.38
N PHE A 270 10.74 -15.08 7.54
CA PHE A 270 10.05 -14.44 6.43
C PHE A 270 10.88 -14.39 5.14
N GLU A 271 10.21 -14.10 4.05
CA GLU A 271 10.80 -13.74 2.78
C GLU A 271 10.06 -12.52 2.21
N VAL A 272 10.78 -11.48 1.81
CA VAL A 272 10.22 -10.34 1.10
C VAL A 272 10.20 -10.66 -0.39
N LEU A 273 9.01 -10.86 -0.95
CA LEU A 273 8.85 -11.30 -2.34
C LEU A 273 9.10 -10.16 -3.34
N THR A 274 8.92 -8.91 -2.92
CA THR A 274 9.04 -7.68 -3.73
C THR A 274 10.33 -6.91 -3.43
N LEU A 275 11.36 -7.57 -2.86
CA LEU A 275 12.62 -6.93 -2.49
C LEU A 275 13.32 -6.36 -3.73
N ARG A 276 13.66 -5.08 -3.67
CA ARG A 276 14.36 -4.33 -4.73
C ARG A 276 15.88 -4.54 -4.63
N GLU A 277 16.60 -4.26 -5.72
CA GLU A 277 18.06 -4.50 -5.79
C GLU A 277 18.82 -3.67 -4.75
N GLU A 278 18.44 -2.42 -4.56
CA GLU A 278 19.07 -1.50 -3.59
C GLU A 278 18.82 -1.86 -2.12
N GLU A 279 17.95 -2.84 -1.85
CA GLU A 279 17.60 -3.31 -0.50
C GLU A 279 18.30 -4.64 -0.14
N ARG A 280 19.10 -5.21 -1.05
CA ARG A 280 19.77 -6.51 -0.89
C ARG A 280 21.09 -6.43 -0.16
#